data_21fff7410634d4d68deaab51fadd7947
#
_entry.id   21fff7410634d4d68deaab51fadd7947
#
_cell.length_a   1.000
_cell.length_b   1.000
_cell.length_c   1.000
_cell.angle_alpha   90.00
_cell.angle_beta   90.00
_cell.angle_gamma   90.00
#
_symmetry.space_group_name_H-M   'P 1'
#
loop_
_entity.id
_entity.type
_entity.pdbx_description
1 polymer ?
#
loop_
_entity_poly.entity_id
_entity_poly.type
_entity_poly.pdbx_seq_one_letter_code
_entity_poly.pdbx_strand_id
1 'polypeptide(L)'
;EDIEYVLKEECQATDEWMLQNGFTELVHGWSRKKTKREVLHAETNALEKIARSTNSSDGASLFVTHEPCLDCAKIIHQAGIKEVYYRSAYPRANGGEEFLKKCGIDVYQLDKE
;
A
#
# COMPACT_ATOMS: atom_id res chain seq x y z
N GLU A 1 -13.59 -8.37 1.15
CA GLU A 1 -12.34 -8.93 0.65
C GLU A 1 -12.61 -10.03 -0.37
N ASP A 2 -11.78 -10.10 -1.38
CA ASP A 2 -11.79 -11.19 -2.35
C ASP A 2 -10.79 -12.25 -1.95
N ILE A 3 -10.97 -13.45 -2.51
CA ILE A 3 -10.01 -14.53 -2.32
C ILE A 3 -9.33 -14.76 -3.66
N GLU A 4 -8.01 -14.75 -3.65
CA GLU A 4 -7.19 -15.05 -4.82
C GLU A 4 -6.80 -16.51 -4.80
N TYR A 5 -7.02 -17.24 -5.92
CA TYR A 5 -6.64 -18.63 -6.06
C TYR A 5 -5.62 -18.82 -7.15
N VAL A 6 -4.66 -19.71 -6.92
CA VAL A 6 -3.67 -20.09 -7.92
C VAL A 6 -3.58 -21.63 -7.90
N LEU A 7 -3.79 -22.27 -9.05
CA LEU A 7 -3.67 -23.72 -9.15
C LEU A 7 -2.18 -24.09 -9.13
N LYS A 8 -1.84 -25.16 -8.42
CA LYS A 8 -0.44 -25.59 -8.32
C LYS A 8 0.18 -25.91 -9.66
N GLU A 9 -0.56 -26.51 -10.57
CA GLU A 9 -0.08 -26.84 -11.90
C GLU A 9 0.16 -25.62 -12.79
N GLU A 10 -0.44 -24.49 -12.46
CA GLU A 10 -0.25 -23.22 -13.19
C GLU A 10 0.68 -22.28 -12.46
N CYS A 11 1.07 -22.60 -11.23
CA CYS A 11 1.90 -21.72 -10.42
C CYS A 11 3.35 -21.77 -10.88
N GLN A 12 3.89 -20.61 -11.24
CA GLN A 12 5.29 -20.51 -11.67
C GLN A 12 6.22 -20.08 -10.54
N ALA A 13 5.65 -19.74 -9.38
CA ALA A 13 6.43 -19.33 -8.23
C ALA A 13 6.77 -20.55 -7.37
N THR A 14 7.83 -20.44 -6.56
CA THR A 14 8.20 -21.49 -5.63
C THR A 14 7.24 -21.52 -4.44
N ASP A 15 7.16 -22.68 -3.76
CA ASP A 15 6.34 -22.78 -2.56
C ASP A 15 6.76 -21.77 -1.50
N GLU A 16 8.07 -21.57 -1.37
CA GLU A 16 8.60 -20.60 -0.41
C GLU A 16 8.13 -19.19 -0.71
N TRP A 17 8.14 -18.80 -1.98
CA TRP A 17 7.66 -17.48 -2.39
C TRP A 17 6.18 -17.30 -2.05
N MET A 18 5.37 -18.35 -2.31
CA MET A 18 3.94 -18.31 -2.05
C MET A 18 3.67 -18.12 -0.55
N LEU A 19 4.39 -18.86 0.29
CA LEU A 19 4.24 -18.74 1.75
C LEU A 19 4.66 -17.36 2.25
N GLN A 20 5.76 -16.83 1.72
CA GLN A 20 6.25 -15.51 2.11
C GLN A 20 5.30 -14.38 1.69
N ASN A 21 4.49 -14.62 0.66
CA ASN A 21 3.57 -13.61 0.13
C ASN A 21 2.13 -13.79 0.64
N GLY A 22 1.95 -14.54 1.72
CA GLY A 22 0.68 -14.62 2.42
C GLY A 22 -0.29 -15.65 1.89
N PHE A 23 0.15 -16.52 0.98
CA PHE A 23 -0.70 -17.59 0.48
C PHE A 23 -0.76 -18.74 1.46
N THR A 24 -1.92 -19.38 1.55
CA THR A 24 -2.11 -20.61 2.30
C THR A 24 -2.18 -21.78 1.33
N GLU A 25 -1.44 -22.83 1.60
CA GLU A 25 -1.41 -24.01 0.74
C GLU A 25 -2.70 -24.81 0.87
N LEU A 26 -3.26 -25.18 -0.27
CA LEU A 26 -4.43 -26.07 -0.38
C LEU A 26 -4.00 -27.33 -1.11
N VAL A 27 -4.90 -28.35 -1.16
CA VAL A 27 -4.57 -29.61 -1.82
C VAL A 27 -4.17 -29.42 -3.29
N HIS A 28 -4.91 -28.58 -4.01
CA HIS A 28 -4.67 -28.40 -5.46
C HIS A 28 -4.19 -27.00 -5.82
N GLY A 29 -3.87 -26.16 -4.84
CA GLY A 29 -3.47 -24.79 -5.16
C GLY A 29 -3.12 -23.97 -3.94
N TRP A 30 -3.24 -22.68 -4.12
CA TRP A 30 -2.93 -21.68 -3.11
C TRP A 30 -4.05 -20.64 -3.03
N SER A 31 -4.27 -20.10 -1.86
CA SER A 31 -5.24 -19.01 -1.72
C SER A 31 -4.72 -17.94 -0.76
N ARG A 32 -5.18 -16.72 -0.96
CA ARG A 32 -4.96 -15.66 0.01
C ARG A 32 -6.09 -14.65 -0.09
N LYS A 33 -6.33 -13.95 1.01
CA LYS A 33 -7.27 -12.85 1.01
C LYS A 33 -6.61 -11.64 0.37
N LYS A 34 -7.41 -10.88 -0.33
CA LYS A 34 -6.93 -9.72 -1.06
C LYS A 34 -7.97 -8.62 -0.95
N THR A 35 -7.54 -7.38 -0.76
CA THR A 35 -8.44 -6.25 -0.71
C THR A 35 -9.12 -6.07 -2.07
N LYS A 36 -10.44 -5.90 -2.07
CA LYS A 36 -11.19 -5.65 -3.29
C LYS A 36 -10.72 -4.37 -3.94
N ARG A 37 -10.80 -4.34 -5.26
CA ARG A 37 -10.34 -3.18 -6.04
C ARG A 37 -11.16 -1.92 -5.76
N GLU A 38 -12.43 -2.08 -5.41
CA GLU A 38 -13.33 -0.97 -5.11
C GLU A 38 -13.20 -0.43 -3.69
N VAL A 39 -12.38 -1.09 -2.83
CA VAL A 39 -12.14 -0.60 -1.48
C VAL A 39 -11.18 0.57 -1.54
N LEU A 40 -11.57 1.69 -0.95
CA LEU A 40 -10.74 2.89 -0.93
C LEU A 40 -9.61 2.75 0.08
N HIS A 41 -8.42 3.14 -0.32
CA HIS A 41 -7.29 3.21 0.58
C HIS A 41 -7.42 4.45 1.47
N ALA A 42 -6.97 4.33 2.72
CA ALA A 42 -7.09 5.43 3.69
C ALA A 42 -6.41 6.71 3.20
N GLU A 43 -5.24 6.58 2.57
CA GLU A 43 -4.47 7.72 2.07
C GLU A 43 -5.23 8.48 1.00
N THR A 44 -5.75 7.77 -0.02
CA THR A 44 -6.48 8.39 -1.10
C THR A 44 -7.81 8.95 -0.62
N ASN A 45 -8.47 8.25 0.30
CA ASN A 45 -9.73 8.71 0.86
C ASN A 45 -9.56 10.03 1.61
N ALA A 46 -8.50 10.14 2.41
CA ALA A 46 -8.22 11.37 3.16
C ALA A 46 -7.91 12.54 2.21
N LEU A 47 -7.08 12.30 1.19
CA LEU A 47 -6.69 13.35 0.24
C LEU A 47 -7.86 13.79 -0.61
N GLU A 48 -8.73 12.87 -1.02
CA GLU A 48 -9.91 13.21 -1.79
C GLU A 48 -10.89 14.06 -0.99
N LYS A 49 -11.03 13.79 0.30
CA LYS A 49 -11.88 14.60 1.17
C LYS A 49 -11.33 16.01 1.30
N ILE A 50 -10.03 16.18 1.39
CA ILE A 50 -9.41 17.51 1.42
C ILE A 50 -9.66 18.24 0.10
N ALA A 51 -9.55 17.53 -1.03
CA ALA A 51 -9.76 18.12 -2.34
C ALA A 51 -11.19 18.64 -2.54
N ARG A 52 -12.16 18.08 -1.79
CA ARG A 52 -13.56 18.52 -1.84
C ARG A 52 -13.85 19.63 -0.85
N SER A 53 -12.89 20.04 -0.07
CA SER A 53 -13.02 21.11 0.91
C SER A 53 -12.34 22.38 0.41
N THR A 54 -12.36 23.42 1.22
CA THR A 54 -11.64 24.66 0.91
C THR A 54 -10.18 24.62 1.35
N ASN A 55 -9.78 23.54 2.00
CA ASN A 55 -8.40 23.38 2.47
C ASN A 55 -7.51 22.78 1.38
N SER A 56 -6.21 22.99 1.51
CA SER A 56 -5.22 22.44 0.58
C SER A 56 -4.33 21.44 1.31
N SER A 57 -3.92 20.38 0.60
CA SER A 57 -2.95 19.42 1.10
C SER A 57 -1.52 19.80 0.76
N ASP A 58 -1.32 20.88 0.00
CA ASP A 58 0.01 21.29 -0.42
C ASP A 58 0.88 21.66 0.79
N GLY A 59 2.06 21.05 0.88
CA GLY A 59 2.99 21.25 2.00
C GLY A 59 2.61 20.53 3.28
N ALA A 60 1.54 19.74 3.28
CA ALA A 60 1.08 19.05 4.48
C ALA A 60 1.91 17.80 4.79
N SER A 61 1.78 17.31 6.02
CA SER A 61 2.34 16.04 6.44
C SER A 61 1.23 15.01 6.51
N LEU A 62 1.53 13.78 6.10
CA LEU A 62 0.55 12.70 6.09
C LEU A 62 0.97 11.62 7.09
N PHE A 63 0.05 11.24 7.96
CA PHE A 63 0.28 10.17 8.94
C PHE A 63 -0.63 9.00 8.61
N VAL A 64 -0.05 7.83 8.39
CA VAL A 64 -0.80 6.63 8.03
C VAL A 64 -0.34 5.45 8.88
N THR A 65 -1.18 4.44 9.01
CA THR A 65 -0.84 3.26 9.79
C THR A 65 0.10 2.33 9.05
N HIS A 66 -0.05 2.22 7.75
CA HIS A 66 0.76 1.34 6.91
C HIS A 66 1.48 2.12 5.83
N GLU A 67 2.60 1.56 5.40
CA GLU A 67 3.39 2.12 4.30
C GLU A 67 2.53 2.27 3.04
N PRO A 68 2.55 3.46 2.37
CA PRO A 68 1.75 3.65 1.16
C PRO A 68 2.22 2.74 0.02
N CYS A 69 1.28 2.20 -0.74
CA CYS A 69 1.60 1.48 -1.96
C CYS A 69 1.96 2.47 -3.07
N LEU A 70 2.49 1.97 -4.19
CA LEU A 70 2.90 2.83 -5.28
C LEU A 70 1.75 3.69 -5.81
N ASP A 71 0.55 3.13 -5.94
CA ASP A 71 -0.60 3.89 -6.44
C ASP A 71 -0.95 5.05 -5.51
N CYS A 72 -0.96 4.81 -4.20
CA CYS A 72 -1.20 5.86 -3.22
C CYS A 72 -0.06 6.89 -3.22
N ALA A 73 1.19 6.43 -3.39
CA ALA A 73 2.35 7.31 -3.43
C ALA A 73 2.25 8.33 -4.56
N LYS A 74 1.76 7.91 -5.72
CA LYS A 74 1.58 8.82 -6.86
C LYS A 74 0.60 9.94 -6.53
N ILE A 75 -0.49 9.59 -5.86
CA ILE A 75 -1.51 10.57 -5.48
C ILE A 75 -0.97 11.49 -4.39
N ILE A 76 -0.23 10.95 -3.43
CA ILE A 76 0.41 11.73 -2.37
C ILE A 76 1.34 12.78 -2.98
N HIS A 77 2.14 12.38 -3.97
CA HIS A 77 3.03 13.31 -4.67
C HIS A 77 2.25 14.43 -5.35
N GLN A 78 1.18 14.08 -6.09
CA GLN A 78 0.37 15.06 -6.81
C GLN A 78 -0.40 15.99 -5.88
N ALA A 79 -0.70 15.53 -4.67
CA ALA A 79 -1.40 16.35 -3.68
C ALA A 79 -0.49 17.38 -2.98
N GLY A 80 0.81 17.33 -3.26
CA GLY A 80 1.75 18.28 -2.67
C GLY A 80 2.18 17.95 -1.25
N ILE A 81 1.97 16.74 -0.80
CA ILE A 81 2.39 16.31 0.53
C ILE A 81 3.91 16.37 0.63
N LYS A 82 4.40 16.94 1.72
CA LYS A 82 5.83 17.17 1.93
C LYS A 82 6.49 16.04 2.73
N GLU A 83 5.78 15.46 3.68
CA GLU A 83 6.29 14.43 4.57
C GLU A 83 5.27 13.34 4.77
N VAL A 84 5.73 12.09 4.86
CA VAL A 84 4.87 10.94 5.14
C VAL A 84 5.43 10.18 6.32
N TYR A 85 4.57 9.88 7.28
CA TYR A 85 4.92 9.08 8.46
C TYR A 85 4.03 7.85 8.49
N TYR A 86 4.64 6.66 8.59
CA TYR A 86 3.86 5.42 8.69
C TYR A 86 4.39 4.59 9.86
N ARG A 87 3.54 3.73 10.39
CA ARG A 87 3.89 2.90 11.54
C ARG A 87 4.42 1.53 11.13
N SER A 88 3.72 0.85 10.24
CA SER A 88 4.03 -0.52 9.87
C SER A 88 4.36 -0.64 8.40
N ALA A 89 5.41 -1.41 8.09
CA ALA A 89 5.72 -1.72 6.69
C ALA A 89 4.56 -2.52 6.08
N TYR A 90 4.28 -2.26 4.81
CA TYR A 90 3.22 -2.92 4.09
C TYR A 90 3.83 -3.87 3.08
N PRO A 91 3.62 -5.21 3.21
CA PRO A 91 4.27 -6.17 2.31
C PRO A 91 3.94 -5.98 0.83
N ARG A 92 2.83 -5.29 0.53
CA ARG A 92 2.39 -5.07 -0.85
C ARG A 92 2.56 -3.62 -1.29
N ALA A 93 3.51 -2.90 -0.70
CA ALA A 93 3.70 -1.48 -1.00
C ALA A 93 4.22 -1.22 -2.41
N ASN A 94 4.84 -2.19 -3.05
CA ASN A 94 5.29 -2.12 -4.46
C ASN A 94 6.18 -0.92 -4.76
N GLY A 95 7.05 -0.56 -3.83
CA GLY A 95 8.01 0.52 -4.05
C GLY A 95 7.47 1.93 -3.82
N GLY A 96 6.35 2.06 -3.09
CA GLY A 96 5.77 3.36 -2.80
C GLY A 96 6.74 4.30 -2.08
N GLU A 97 7.44 3.79 -1.06
CA GLU A 97 8.40 4.60 -0.31
C GLU A 97 9.54 5.09 -1.21
N GLU A 98 10.07 4.22 -2.05
CA GLU A 98 11.15 4.59 -2.97
C GLU A 98 10.70 5.67 -3.94
N PHE A 99 9.47 5.55 -4.45
CA PHE A 99 8.91 6.54 -5.35
C PHE A 99 8.80 7.91 -4.68
N LEU A 100 8.29 7.93 -3.44
CA LEU A 100 8.14 9.18 -2.69
C LEU A 100 9.50 9.84 -2.45
N LYS A 101 10.50 9.07 -2.09
CA LYS A 101 11.85 9.59 -1.87
C LYS A 101 12.44 10.17 -3.15
N LYS A 102 12.21 9.54 -4.29
CA LYS A 102 12.65 10.06 -5.58
C LYS A 102 11.97 11.37 -5.93
N CYS A 103 10.77 11.60 -5.43
CA CYS A 103 10.04 12.84 -5.66
C CYS A 103 10.42 13.95 -4.66
N GLY A 104 11.36 13.68 -3.77
CA GLY A 104 11.79 14.66 -2.77
C GLY A 104 10.91 14.73 -1.54
N ILE A 105 10.04 13.74 -1.34
CA ILE A 105 9.18 13.66 -0.16
C ILE A 105 9.90 12.89 0.93
N ASP A 106 9.93 13.44 2.14
CA ASP A 106 10.55 12.77 3.28
C ASP A 106 9.60 11.70 3.80
N VAL A 107 10.12 10.48 3.99
CA VAL A 107 9.32 9.34 4.45
C VAL A 107 9.97 8.77 5.71
N TYR A 108 9.19 8.65 6.77
CA TYR A 108 9.68 8.15 8.05
C TYR A 108 8.81 7.03 8.58
N GLN A 109 9.45 6.00 9.09
CA GLN A 109 8.74 4.93 9.80
C GLN A 109 8.78 5.22 11.29
N LEU A 110 7.61 5.28 11.91
CA LEU A 110 7.49 5.54 13.34
C LEU A 110 7.73 4.24 14.13
N ASP A 111 8.38 4.37 15.27
CA ASP A 111 8.63 3.23 16.13
C ASP A 111 7.32 2.74 16.73
N LYS A 112 7.25 1.43 16.91
CA LYS A 112 6.09 0.79 17.54
C LYS A 112 6.31 0.78 19.05
N GLU A 113 5.65 1.65 19.73
CA GLU A 113 5.68 1.56 21.17
C GLU A 113 4.33 1.85 21.77
#